data_9df5b80ab50fbde8b3690549c210f477
#
_entry.id   9df5b80ab50fbde8b3690549c210f477
#
_cell.length_a   1.000
_cell.length_b   1.000
_cell.length_c   1.000
_cell.angle_alpha   90.00
_cell.angle_beta   90.00
_cell.angle_gamma   90.00
#
_symmetry.space_group_name_H-M   'P 1'
#
loop_
_entity.id
_entity.type
_entity.pdbx_description
1 polymer ?
#
loop_
_entity_poly.entity_id
_entity_poly.type
_entity_poly.pdbx_seq_one_letter_code
_entity_poly.pdbx_strand_id
1 'polypeptide(L)'
;MIHQQRVVVVLPAYNAAKTLEQTHREIPMEVVDEVILVDDASHDETVALARRLGIPALVHERNLGYGANQKTCYRYALLRGADIIIMLHPDYQYSPRLITAMASMLGVGLYDLVLGSRILGIGALAGGMPRYKYLANRVLTFIENIVLGLKLSEYHTGYRGFRREVLERLPLAENSNDFLFDNEVLAQAAMFGFRIGELSCPARYFAEASSINFRRSIVYGLGVLWTCARALLHRWGIRAFSLFSATGRKLLEGG
;
A
#
# COMPACT_ATOMS: atom_id res chain seq x y z
N MET A 1 4.05 -19.27 -6.60
CA MET A 1 2.59 -19.51 -6.86
C MET A 1 1.94 -20.11 -5.62
N ILE A 2 0.83 -19.56 -5.15
CA ILE A 2 0.09 -20.08 -4.00
C ILE A 2 -1.35 -20.42 -4.41
N HIS A 3 -1.83 -21.63 -4.06
CA HIS A 3 -3.17 -22.11 -4.47
C HIS A 3 -3.45 -21.93 -5.98
N GLN A 4 -2.48 -22.18 -6.83
CA GLN A 4 -2.52 -21.95 -8.30
C GLN A 4 -2.72 -20.48 -8.72
N GLN A 5 -2.59 -19.54 -7.80
CA GLN A 5 -2.68 -18.10 -8.05
C GLN A 5 -1.28 -17.49 -8.22
N ARG A 6 -1.16 -16.61 -9.21
CA ARG A 6 0.08 -15.90 -9.51
C ARG A 6 0.28 -14.74 -8.52
N VAL A 7 1.37 -14.81 -7.75
CA VAL A 7 1.74 -13.80 -6.75
C VAL A 7 2.81 -12.87 -7.34
N VAL A 8 2.51 -11.58 -7.40
CA VAL A 8 3.45 -10.54 -7.85
C VAL A 8 3.71 -9.58 -6.72
N VAL A 9 4.99 -9.34 -6.42
CA VAL A 9 5.43 -8.31 -5.47
C VAL A 9 5.80 -7.07 -6.24
N VAL A 10 5.27 -5.92 -5.84
CA VAL A 10 5.61 -4.62 -6.44
C VAL A 10 6.38 -3.76 -5.44
N LEU A 11 7.46 -3.16 -5.92
CA LEU A 11 8.40 -2.33 -5.16
C LEU A 11 8.34 -0.88 -5.68
N PRO A 12 7.51 0.01 -5.09
CA PRO A 12 7.56 1.43 -5.43
C PRO A 12 8.86 2.02 -4.86
N ALA A 13 9.76 2.47 -5.73
CA ALA A 13 11.10 2.91 -5.36
C ALA A 13 11.33 4.40 -5.63
N TYR A 14 12.01 5.05 -4.70
CA TYR A 14 12.61 6.37 -4.87
C TYR A 14 13.83 6.49 -3.96
N ASN A 15 15.04 6.55 -4.55
CA ASN A 15 16.33 6.58 -3.84
C ASN A 15 16.49 5.44 -2.82
N ALA A 16 16.28 4.20 -3.28
CA ALA A 16 16.28 2.98 -2.45
C ALA A 16 17.56 2.13 -2.59
N ALA A 17 18.61 2.62 -3.23
CA ALA A 17 19.83 1.84 -3.51
C ALA A 17 20.45 1.19 -2.26
N LYS A 18 20.33 1.82 -1.08
CA LYS A 18 20.93 1.31 0.15
C LYS A 18 20.22 0.08 0.73
N THR A 19 18.93 -0.10 0.43
CA THR A 19 18.07 -1.09 1.11
C THR A 19 17.46 -2.10 0.15
N LEU A 20 17.41 -1.81 -1.15
CA LEU A 20 16.79 -2.65 -2.18
C LEU A 20 17.35 -4.08 -2.21
N GLU A 21 18.67 -4.25 -2.18
CA GLU A 21 19.30 -5.58 -2.23
C GLU A 21 18.90 -6.44 -1.02
N GLN A 22 18.93 -5.84 0.18
CA GLN A 22 18.54 -6.53 1.40
C GLN A 22 17.05 -6.89 1.37
N THR A 23 16.20 -5.97 0.93
CA THR A 23 14.76 -6.21 0.78
C THR A 23 14.51 -7.36 -0.19
N HIS A 24 15.13 -7.33 -1.38
CA HIS A 24 14.96 -8.35 -2.41
C HIS A 24 15.42 -9.74 -1.94
N ARG A 25 16.57 -9.82 -1.26
CA ARG A 25 17.14 -11.09 -0.77
C ARG A 25 16.22 -11.83 0.21
N GLU A 26 15.38 -11.11 0.95
CA GLU A 26 14.46 -11.70 1.94
C GLU A 26 13.05 -11.99 1.39
N ILE A 27 12.78 -11.67 0.12
CA ILE A 27 11.51 -12.02 -0.52
C ILE A 27 11.45 -13.55 -0.69
N PRO A 28 10.39 -14.22 -0.22
CA PRO A 28 10.24 -15.67 -0.30
C PRO A 28 9.88 -16.10 -1.74
N MET A 29 10.90 -16.32 -2.58
CA MET A 29 10.74 -16.63 -4.00
C MET A 29 10.06 -18.00 -4.26
N GLU A 30 9.92 -18.85 -3.24
CA GLU A 30 9.13 -20.08 -3.32
C GLU A 30 7.61 -19.82 -3.40
N VAL A 31 7.16 -18.63 -2.98
CA VAL A 31 5.74 -18.22 -3.04
C VAL A 31 5.51 -17.17 -4.11
N VAL A 32 6.52 -16.33 -4.39
CA VAL A 32 6.44 -15.19 -5.30
C VAL A 32 6.82 -15.61 -6.71
N ASP A 33 5.99 -15.31 -7.69
CA ASP A 33 6.23 -15.64 -9.10
C ASP A 33 7.00 -14.55 -9.82
N GLU A 34 6.85 -13.29 -9.42
CA GLU A 34 7.53 -12.16 -10.04
C GLU A 34 7.69 -11.02 -9.04
N VAL A 35 8.84 -10.33 -9.10
CA VAL A 35 9.09 -9.07 -8.40
C VAL A 35 9.25 -7.98 -9.44
N ILE A 36 8.57 -6.85 -9.26
CA ILE A 36 8.58 -5.71 -10.18
C ILE A 36 8.97 -4.47 -9.40
N LEU A 37 9.85 -3.65 -9.95
CA LEU A 37 10.19 -2.35 -9.38
C LEU A 37 9.65 -1.24 -10.28
N VAL A 38 9.04 -0.22 -9.67
CA VAL A 38 8.70 1.03 -10.36
C VAL A 38 9.48 2.15 -9.69
N ASP A 39 10.37 2.76 -10.44
CA ASP A 39 11.25 3.83 -9.98
C ASP A 39 10.66 5.20 -10.28
N ASP A 40 10.51 6.04 -9.27
CA ASP A 40 9.91 7.37 -9.39
C ASP A 40 10.96 8.46 -9.64
N ALA A 41 11.81 8.24 -10.68
CA ALA A 41 12.92 9.10 -11.08
C ALA A 41 13.98 9.27 -9.96
N SER A 42 14.51 8.16 -9.45
CA SER A 42 15.62 8.18 -8.49
C SER A 42 16.87 8.85 -9.05
N HIS A 43 17.63 9.48 -8.16
CA HIS A 43 18.92 10.11 -8.48
C HIS A 43 20.13 9.30 -8.01
N ASP A 44 19.89 8.16 -7.34
CA ASP A 44 20.92 7.23 -6.88
C ASP A 44 21.00 5.97 -7.77
N GLU A 45 21.74 4.98 -7.33
CA GLU A 45 21.96 3.72 -8.08
C GLU A 45 20.78 2.73 -8.02
N THR A 46 19.57 3.16 -7.61
CA THR A 46 18.39 2.27 -7.46
C THR A 46 18.12 1.45 -8.73
N VAL A 47 18.02 2.12 -9.88
CA VAL A 47 17.68 1.47 -11.16
C VAL A 47 18.82 0.54 -11.63
N ALA A 48 20.08 0.98 -11.49
CA ALA A 48 21.23 0.15 -11.84
C ALA A 48 21.31 -1.10 -10.95
N LEU A 49 21.02 -0.97 -9.66
CA LEU A 49 20.97 -2.09 -8.72
C LEU A 49 19.83 -3.05 -9.05
N ALA A 50 18.62 -2.55 -9.33
CA ALA A 50 17.49 -3.38 -9.73
C ALA A 50 17.84 -4.26 -10.96
N ARG A 51 18.48 -3.68 -11.97
CA ARG A 51 18.94 -4.41 -13.16
C ARG A 51 19.96 -5.49 -12.83
N ARG A 52 20.93 -5.19 -11.95
CA ARG A 52 21.92 -6.20 -11.49
C ARG A 52 21.29 -7.36 -10.74
N LEU A 53 20.22 -7.09 -9.99
CA LEU A 53 19.44 -8.10 -9.26
C LEU A 53 18.46 -8.87 -10.15
N GLY A 54 18.38 -8.55 -11.44
CA GLY A 54 17.43 -9.19 -12.37
C GLY A 54 15.97 -8.78 -12.16
N ILE A 55 15.73 -7.67 -11.44
CA ILE A 55 14.38 -7.18 -11.18
C ILE A 55 13.92 -6.33 -12.39
N PRO A 56 12.80 -6.67 -13.06
CA PRO A 56 12.18 -5.80 -14.06
C PRO A 56 11.88 -4.43 -13.46
N ALA A 57 12.44 -3.38 -14.05
CA ALA A 57 12.30 -2.02 -13.56
C ALA A 57 11.62 -1.12 -14.61
N LEU A 58 10.51 -0.50 -14.22
CA LEU A 58 9.88 0.59 -14.96
C LEU A 58 10.33 1.91 -14.32
N VAL A 59 10.72 2.88 -15.13
CA VAL A 59 11.28 4.16 -14.65
C VAL A 59 10.42 5.31 -15.15
N HIS A 60 9.94 6.15 -14.23
CA HIS A 60 9.25 7.39 -14.59
C HIS A 60 10.24 8.44 -15.10
N GLU A 61 9.84 9.25 -16.07
CA GLU A 61 10.67 10.35 -16.59
C GLU A 61 10.92 11.46 -15.56
N ARG A 62 10.01 11.59 -14.59
CA ARG A 62 10.09 12.54 -13.46
C ARG A 62 9.38 11.97 -12.24
N ASN A 63 9.67 12.52 -11.08
CA ASN A 63 8.95 12.14 -9.85
C ASN A 63 7.46 12.52 -9.95
N LEU A 64 6.59 11.53 -9.93
CA LEU A 64 5.13 11.67 -10.03
C LEU A 64 4.45 11.65 -8.67
N GLY A 65 5.18 11.25 -7.63
CA GLY A 65 4.72 11.14 -6.27
C GLY A 65 4.34 9.73 -5.83
N TYR A 66 4.26 9.54 -4.53
CA TYR A 66 4.07 8.25 -3.86
C TYR A 66 2.86 7.46 -4.37
N GLY A 67 1.68 8.10 -4.43
CA GLY A 67 0.45 7.44 -4.89
C GLY A 67 0.47 7.17 -6.40
N ALA A 68 1.07 8.05 -7.19
CA ALA A 68 1.21 7.83 -8.64
C ALA A 68 2.12 6.64 -8.92
N ASN A 69 3.22 6.50 -8.18
CA ASN A 69 4.11 5.35 -8.31
C ASN A 69 3.38 4.04 -7.98
N GLN A 70 2.59 3.99 -6.91
CA GLN A 70 1.78 2.81 -6.58
C GLN A 70 0.75 2.48 -7.67
N LYS A 71 0.08 3.48 -8.25
CA LYS A 71 -0.85 3.26 -9.37
C LYS A 71 -0.15 2.59 -10.55
N THR A 72 1.07 3.03 -10.89
CA THR A 72 1.89 2.41 -11.92
C THR A 72 2.26 0.98 -11.55
N CYS A 73 2.68 0.72 -10.31
CA CYS A 73 2.97 -0.61 -9.78
C CYS A 73 1.77 -1.57 -9.96
N TYR A 74 0.59 -1.16 -9.49
CA TYR A 74 -0.61 -1.99 -9.57
C TYR A 74 -1.05 -2.23 -11.01
N ARG A 75 -1.06 -1.18 -11.85
CA ARG A 75 -1.39 -1.31 -13.27
C ARG A 75 -0.47 -2.31 -13.96
N TYR A 76 0.83 -2.23 -13.73
CA TYR A 76 1.79 -3.12 -14.36
C TYR A 76 1.64 -4.57 -13.89
N ALA A 77 1.43 -4.79 -12.58
CA ALA A 77 1.16 -6.12 -12.04
C ALA A 77 -0.12 -6.75 -12.63
N LEU A 78 -1.20 -5.97 -12.76
CA LEU A 78 -2.44 -6.41 -13.40
C LEU A 78 -2.22 -6.82 -14.87
N LEU A 79 -1.47 -6.03 -15.63
CA LEU A 79 -1.11 -6.33 -17.03
C LEU A 79 -0.23 -7.59 -17.16
N ARG A 80 0.58 -7.89 -16.12
CA ARG A 80 1.39 -9.11 -16.04
C ARG A 80 0.59 -10.35 -15.59
N GLY A 81 -0.72 -10.22 -15.40
CA GLY A 81 -1.59 -11.36 -15.04
C GLY A 81 -1.50 -11.78 -13.57
N ALA A 82 -1.15 -10.87 -12.66
CA ALA A 82 -1.13 -11.15 -11.23
C ALA A 82 -2.55 -11.45 -10.71
N ASP A 83 -2.70 -12.49 -9.87
CA ASP A 83 -3.93 -12.78 -9.13
C ASP A 83 -3.86 -12.19 -7.72
N ILE A 84 -2.67 -12.20 -7.12
CA ILE A 84 -2.35 -11.58 -5.84
C ILE A 84 -1.22 -10.59 -6.05
N ILE A 85 -1.43 -9.35 -5.62
CA ILE A 85 -0.46 -8.28 -5.71
C ILE A 85 -0.07 -7.83 -4.30
N ILE A 86 1.22 -7.91 -3.97
CA ILE A 86 1.73 -7.46 -2.67
C ILE A 86 2.63 -6.26 -2.87
N MET A 87 2.26 -5.14 -2.26
CA MET A 87 3.05 -3.93 -2.25
C MET A 87 3.98 -3.92 -1.05
N LEU A 88 5.26 -3.86 -1.31
CA LEU A 88 6.34 -3.81 -0.33
C LEU A 88 7.29 -2.65 -0.65
N HIS A 89 7.52 -1.75 0.31
CA HIS A 89 8.50 -0.70 0.14
C HIS A 89 9.93 -1.26 0.20
N PRO A 90 10.82 -0.87 -0.74
CA PRO A 90 12.21 -1.36 -0.74
C PRO A 90 13.10 -0.63 0.28
N ASP A 91 12.53 0.10 1.24
CA ASP A 91 13.22 0.79 2.32
C ASP A 91 13.53 -0.09 3.55
N TYR A 92 13.21 -1.39 3.47
CA TYR A 92 13.42 -2.39 4.52
C TYR A 92 12.75 -2.07 5.88
N GLN A 93 11.77 -1.17 5.89
CA GLN A 93 10.99 -0.86 7.11
C GLN A 93 10.11 -2.05 7.53
N TYR A 94 9.61 -2.80 6.55
CA TYR A 94 8.77 -3.98 6.73
C TYR A 94 9.53 -5.25 6.36
N SER A 95 9.29 -6.34 7.10
CA SER A 95 9.93 -7.62 6.80
C SER A 95 9.33 -8.27 5.54
N PRO A 96 10.12 -8.53 4.48
CA PRO A 96 9.65 -9.25 3.29
C PRO A 96 9.15 -10.67 3.60
N ARG A 97 9.63 -11.28 4.68
CA ARG A 97 9.26 -12.66 5.10
C ARG A 97 7.76 -12.82 5.40
N LEU A 98 7.05 -11.71 5.69
CA LEU A 98 5.60 -11.74 5.90
C LEU A 98 4.78 -11.89 4.62
N ILE A 99 5.40 -11.79 3.44
CA ILE A 99 4.75 -12.01 2.14
C ILE A 99 4.05 -13.38 2.11
N THR A 100 4.68 -14.44 2.61
CA THR A 100 4.09 -15.79 2.63
C THR A 100 2.77 -15.82 3.41
N ALA A 101 2.73 -15.22 4.60
CA ALA A 101 1.51 -15.14 5.40
C ALA A 101 0.42 -14.31 4.72
N MET A 102 0.81 -13.15 4.17
CA MET A 102 -0.11 -12.25 3.46
C MET A 102 -0.69 -12.93 2.20
N ALA A 103 0.15 -13.56 1.38
CA ALA A 103 -0.27 -14.30 0.19
C ALA A 103 -1.19 -15.47 0.55
N SER A 104 -0.91 -16.20 1.66
CA SER A 104 -1.77 -17.27 2.13
C SER A 104 -3.14 -16.78 2.56
N MET A 105 -3.22 -15.68 3.32
CA MET A 105 -4.49 -15.08 3.73
C MET A 105 -5.36 -14.66 2.54
N LEU A 106 -4.74 -14.13 1.48
CA LEU A 106 -5.43 -13.76 0.25
C LEU A 106 -5.81 -14.99 -0.58
N GLY A 107 -4.87 -15.95 -0.68
CA GLY A 107 -5.01 -17.13 -1.52
C GLY A 107 -6.14 -18.07 -1.09
N VAL A 108 -6.42 -18.20 0.21
CA VAL A 108 -7.58 -18.98 0.71
C VAL A 108 -8.93 -18.30 0.45
N GLY A 109 -8.94 -17.05 -0.02
CA GLY A 109 -10.17 -16.37 -0.44
C GLY A 109 -11.05 -15.84 0.70
N LEU A 110 -10.57 -15.84 1.95
CA LEU A 110 -11.30 -15.26 3.08
C LEU A 110 -11.21 -13.74 3.15
N TYR A 111 -10.11 -13.19 2.62
CA TYR A 111 -9.86 -11.75 2.56
C TYR A 111 -9.58 -11.32 1.12
N ASP A 112 -9.98 -10.11 0.80
CA ASP A 112 -9.78 -9.49 -0.50
C ASP A 112 -8.59 -8.52 -0.47
N LEU A 113 -8.32 -7.94 0.72
CA LEU A 113 -7.22 -7.05 1.03
C LEU A 113 -6.65 -7.42 2.41
N VAL A 114 -5.32 -7.43 2.54
CA VAL A 114 -4.62 -7.70 3.81
C VAL A 114 -3.61 -6.60 4.10
N LEU A 115 -3.57 -6.13 5.36
CA LEU A 115 -2.66 -5.11 5.86
C LEU A 115 -1.59 -5.70 6.75
N GLY A 116 -0.35 -5.27 6.61
CA GLY A 116 0.69 -5.47 7.60
C GLY A 116 0.64 -4.37 8.66
N SER A 117 -0.07 -4.61 9.77
CA SER A 117 -0.24 -3.62 10.83
C SER A 117 0.96 -3.57 11.78
N ARG A 118 1.48 -2.36 11.99
CA ARG A 118 2.54 -2.06 12.98
C ARG A 118 1.99 -1.97 14.40
N ILE A 119 0.67 -1.74 14.51
CA ILE A 119 -0.03 -1.53 15.79
C ILE A 119 -0.55 -2.84 16.37
N LEU A 120 -0.92 -3.79 15.52
CA LEU A 120 -1.38 -5.10 15.96
C LEU A 120 -0.21 -5.88 16.60
N GLY A 121 -0.32 -6.14 17.91
CA GLY A 121 0.75 -6.77 18.70
C GLY A 121 1.72 -5.77 19.34
N ILE A 122 2.94 -6.21 19.62
CA ILE A 122 3.95 -5.46 20.39
C ILE A 122 4.95 -4.80 19.43
N GLY A 123 4.58 -3.81 18.64
CA GLY A 123 5.59 -3.48 17.63
C GLY A 123 5.94 -2.02 17.48
N ALA A 124 4.95 -1.17 17.41
CA ALA A 124 5.18 0.18 16.92
C ALA A 124 6.15 1.01 17.76
N LEU A 125 5.92 1.10 19.07
CA LEU A 125 6.78 1.90 19.98
C LEU A 125 8.12 1.22 20.23
N ALA A 126 8.14 -0.10 20.39
CA ALA A 126 9.37 -0.87 20.54
C ALA A 126 10.24 -0.83 19.27
N GLY A 127 9.64 -0.73 18.09
CA GLY A 127 10.31 -0.55 16.80
C GLY A 127 10.81 0.88 16.54
N GLY A 128 10.58 1.83 17.47
CA GLY A 128 11.08 3.20 17.37
C GLY A 128 10.08 4.22 16.81
N MET A 129 8.78 3.89 16.70
CA MET A 129 7.77 4.86 16.26
C MET A 129 7.71 6.04 17.24
N PRO A 130 7.83 7.31 16.77
CA PRO A 130 7.67 8.46 17.64
C PRO A 130 6.30 8.49 18.33
N ARG A 131 6.26 8.80 19.63
CA ARG A 131 5.03 8.78 20.44
C ARG A 131 3.91 9.64 19.86
N TYR A 132 4.23 10.81 19.30
CA TYR A 132 3.21 11.68 18.67
C TYR A 132 2.61 11.04 17.41
N LYS A 133 3.41 10.32 16.61
CA LYS A 133 2.91 9.57 15.44
C LYS A 133 2.02 8.41 15.88
N TYR A 134 2.40 7.70 16.94
CA TYR A 134 1.59 6.65 17.51
C TYR A 134 0.23 7.17 17.97
N LEU A 135 0.21 8.26 18.76
CA LEU A 135 -1.04 8.86 19.25
C LEU A 135 -1.91 9.35 18.08
N ALA A 136 -1.34 10.07 17.12
CA ALA A 136 -2.08 10.54 15.94
C ALA A 136 -2.67 9.36 15.14
N ASN A 137 -1.88 8.29 14.93
CA ASN A 137 -2.36 7.07 14.29
C ASN A 137 -3.58 6.49 15.04
N ARG A 138 -3.53 6.36 16.38
CA ARG A 138 -4.64 5.81 17.18
C ARG A 138 -5.91 6.65 17.07
N VAL A 139 -5.77 7.98 17.12
CA VAL A 139 -6.92 8.91 17.03
C VAL A 139 -7.55 8.83 15.63
N LEU A 140 -6.74 8.89 14.57
CA LEU A 140 -7.25 8.80 13.21
C LEU A 140 -7.88 7.44 12.94
N THR A 141 -7.23 6.33 13.32
CA THR A 141 -7.78 4.97 13.19
C THR A 141 -9.14 4.83 13.92
N PHE A 142 -9.27 5.42 15.10
CA PHE A 142 -10.55 5.40 15.83
C PHE A 142 -11.67 6.10 15.05
N ILE A 143 -11.40 7.29 14.50
CA ILE A 143 -12.36 8.04 13.67
C ILE A 143 -12.73 7.24 12.41
N GLU A 144 -11.74 6.69 11.71
CA GLU A 144 -11.93 5.89 10.51
C GLU A 144 -12.77 4.63 10.77
N ASN A 145 -12.50 3.93 11.87
CA ASN A 145 -13.29 2.77 12.28
C ASN A 145 -14.77 3.10 12.48
N ILE A 146 -15.08 4.23 13.12
CA ILE A 146 -16.46 4.70 13.31
C ILE A 146 -17.09 5.06 11.96
N VAL A 147 -16.38 5.84 11.14
CA VAL A 147 -16.91 6.36 9.87
C VAL A 147 -17.10 5.25 8.85
N LEU A 148 -16.13 4.34 8.73
CA LEU A 148 -16.15 3.29 7.72
C LEU A 148 -16.85 2.00 8.19
N GLY A 149 -17.16 1.92 9.50
CA GLY A 149 -17.82 0.73 10.08
C GLY A 149 -16.88 -0.47 10.20
N LEU A 150 -15.59 -0.25 10.37
CA LEU A 150 -14.56 -1.28 10.48
C LEU A 150 -14.01 -1.36 11.92
N LYS A 151 -13.16 -2.37 12.17
CA LYS A 151 -12.44 -2.56 13.44
C LYS A 151 -10.95 -2.86 13.18
N LEU A 152 -10.33 -2.07 12.30
CA LEU A 152 -8.91 -2.22 12.01
C LEU A 152 -8.05 -1.65 13.13
N SER A 153 -6.89 -2.24 13.32
CA SER A 153 -5.89 -1.75 14.28
C SER A 153 -5.11 -0.56 13.72
N GLU A 154 -4.97 -0.46 12.38
CA GLU A 154 -4.25 0.60 11.69
C GLU A 154 -4.75 0.79 10.24
N TYR A 155 -4.75 2.06 9.76
CA TYR A 155 -5.02 2.41 8.37
C TYR A 155 -3.77 2.94 7.63
N HIS A 156 -2.72 3.33 8.37
CA HIS A 156 -1.62 4.16 7.87
C HIS A 156 -0.35 3.36 7.58
N THR A 157 -0.53 2.08 7.25
CA THR A 157 0.58 1.20 6.81
C THR A 157 0.68 1.16 5.30
N GLY A 158 1.90 1.14 4.77
CA GLY A 158 2.18 0.95 3.36
C GLY A 158 2.32 -0.52 2.93
N TYR A 159 2.38 -1.47 3.87
CA TYR A 159 2.54 -2.89 3.54
C TYR A 159 1.18 -3.55 3.34
N ARG A 160 0.85 -3.89 2.11
CA ARG A 160 -0.49 -4.33 1.72
C ARG A 160 -0.46 -5.42 0.68
N GLY A 161 -1.42 -6.33 0.77
CA GLY A 161 -1.69 -7.31 -0.27
C GLY A 161 -3.12 -7.18 -0.77
N PHE A 162 -3.31 -7.42 -2.06
CA PHE A 162 -4.60 -7.31 -2.74
C PHE A 162 -4.85 -8.53 -3.60
N ARG A 163 -6.09 -8.96 -3.65
CA ARG A 163 -6.57 -9.79 -4.75
C ARG A 163 -6.78 -8.91 -5.98
N ARG A 164 -6.56 -9.47 -7.16
CA ARG A 164 -6.73 -8.81 -8.46
C ARG A 164 -8.04 -8.01 -8.55
N GLU A 165 -9.14 -8.62 -8.16
CA GLU A 165 -10.48 -8.04 -8.22
C GLU A 165 -10.59 -6.69 -7.50
N VAL A 166 -9.90 -6.51 -6.38
CA VAL A 166 -9.90 -5.25 -5.63
C VAL A 166 -9.35 -4.12 -6.48
N LEU A 167 -8.17 -4.34 -7.08
CA LEU A 167 -7.48 -3.32 -7.89
C LEU A 167 -8.17 -3.03 -9.22
N GLU A 168 -8.93 -4.00 -9.76
CA GLU A 168 -9.71 -3.83 -10.98
C GLU A 168 -11.04 -3.08 -10.74
N ARG A 169 -11.67 -3.29 -9.57
CA ARG A 169 -12.97 -2.69 -9.27
C ARG A 169 -12.89 -1.29 -8.68
N LEU A 170 -11.85 -1.02 -7.89
CA LEU A 170 -11.70 0.29 -7.25
C LEU A 170 -11.31 1.37 -8.27
N PRO A 171 -11.90 2.57 -8.18
CA PRO A 171 -11.58 3.71 -9.04
C PRO A 171 -10.25 4.38 -8.62
N LEU A 172 -9.16 3.62 -8.65
CA LEU A 172 -7.85 4.04 -8.11
C LEU A 172 -7.22 5.22 -8.88
N ALA A 173 -7.64 5.47 -10.11
CA ALA A 173 -7.17 6.65 -10.85
C ALA A 173 -7.70 7.97 -10.26
N GLU A 174 -8.79 7.92 -9.49
CA GLU A 174 -9.35 9.08 -8.78
C GLU A 174 -8.60 9.45 -7.49
N ASN A 175 -7.75 8.55 -6.98
CA ASN A 175 -7.03 8.73 -5.74
C ASN A 175 -5.90 9.77 -5.88
N SER A 176 -5.48 10.32 -4.76
CA SER A 176 -4.33 11.21 -4.62
C SER A 176 -3.06 10.59 -5.23
N ASN A 177 -2.18 11.42 -5.76
CA ASN A 177 -0.85 11.00 -6.20
C ASN A 177 0.20 11.08 -5.07
N ASP A 178 -0.18 11.51 -3.87
CA ASP A 178 0.68 11.63 -2.69
C ASP A 178 0.30 10.58 -1.63
N PHE A 179 0.84 10.67 -0.42
CA PHE A 179 0.68 9.73 0.71
C PHE A 179 -0.77 9.43 1.11
N LEU A 180 -1.72 10.31 0.81
CA LEU A 180 -3.14 10.09 1.08
C LEU A 180 -3.71 8.91 0.29
N PHE A 181 -3.07 8.50 -0.81
CA PHE A 181 -3.46 7.37 -1.65
C PHE A 181 -3.79 6.13 -0.83
N ASP A 182 -2.92 5.76 0.08
CA ASP A 182 -3.08 4.55 0.91
C ASP A 182 -4.35 4.58 1.76
N ASN A 183 -4.67 5.74 2.32
CA ASN A 183 -5.87 5.94 3.11
C ASN A 183 -7.14 5.87 2.23
N GLU A 184 -7.12 6.53 1.08
CA GLU A 184 -8.24 6.52 0.14
C GLU A 184 -8.55 5.12 -0.38
N VAL A 185 -7.53 4.29 -0.66
CA VAL A 185 -7.73 2.88 -1.06
C VAL A 185 -8.49 2.09 0.00
N LEU A 186 -8.18 2.26 1.28
CA LEU A 186 -8.89 1.56 2.36
C LEU A 186 -10.32 2.05 2.52
N ALA A 187 -10.53 3.37 2.43
CA ALA A 187 -11.86 3.94 2.46
C ALA A 187 -12.71 3.41 1.28
N GLN A 188 -12.13 3.33 0.08
CA GLN A 188 -12.77 2.71 -1.08
C GLN A 188 -13.09 1.23 -0.83
N ALA A 189 -12.11 0.45 -0.35
CA ALA A 189 -12.30 -0.98 -0.08
C ALA A 189 -13.47 -1.21 0.90
N ALA A 190 -13.56 -0.40 1.97
CA ALA A 190 -14.68 -0.44 2.91
C ALA A 190 -16.01 -0.09 2.24
N MET A 191 -16.06 0.98 1.45
CA MET A 191 -17.27 1.44 0.76
C MET A 191 -17.75 0.46 -0.31
N PHE A 192 -16.84 -0.28 -0.95
CA PHE A 192 -17.15 -1.32 -1.95
C PHE A 192 -17.43 -2.69 -1.33
N GLY A 193 -17.37 -2.81 0.00
CA GLY A 193 -17.71 -4.03 0.74
C GLY A 193 -16.66 -5.14 0.65
N PHE A 194 -15.38 -4.81 0.37
CA PHE A 194 -14.30 -5.78 0.38
C PHE A 194 -13.92 -6.21 1.81
N ARG A 195 -13.54 -7.48 1.95
CA ARG A 195 -13.13 -8.08 3.22
C ARG A 195 -11.68 -7.76 3.49
N ILE A 196 -11.43 -7.02 4.57
CA ILE A 196 -10.09 -6.56 4.95
C ILE A 196 -9.59 -7.39 6.13
N GLY A 197 -8.40 -7.97 6.00
CA GLY A 197 -7.67 -8.66 7.05
C GLY A 197 -6.45 -7.89 7.50
N GLU A 198 -5.94 -8.24 8.69
CA GLU A 198 -4.70 -7.68 9.23
C GLU A 198 -3.78 -8.80 9.69
N LEU A 199 -2.48 -8.61 9.50
CA LEU A 199 -1.45 -9.39 10.15
C LEU A 199 -0.50 -8.49 10.93
N SER A 200 0.04 -8.97 12.05
CA SER A 200 1.04 -8.23 12.82
C SER A 200 2.34 -8.09 12.03
N CYS A 201 2.81 -6.86 11.88
CA CYS A 201 4.04 -6.55 11.18
C CYS A 201 4.94 -5.66 12.04
N PRO A 202 5.92 -6.24 12.76
CA PRO A 202 6.92 -5.45 13.45
C PRO A 202 7.67 -4.56 12.47
N ALA A 203 7.55 -3.25 12.61
CA ALA A 203 8.25 -2.30 11.76
C ALA A 203 9.54 -1.80 12.44
N ARG A 204 10.54 -1.52 11.62
CA ARG A 204 11.82 -0.96 12.07
C ARG A 204 11.91 0.50 11.62
N TYR A 205 12.23 1.38 12.57
CA TYR A 205 12.45 2.80 12.28
C TYR A 205 13.94 3.10 12.41
N PHE A 206 14.57 3.46 11.30
CA PHE A 206 15.97 3.84 11.19
C PHE A 206 16.12 5.03 10.23
N ALA A 207 17.30 5.63 10.15
CA ALA A 207 17.49 6.90 9.46
C ALA A 207 17.15 6.86 7.95
N GLU A 208 17.36 5.70 7.30
CA GLU A 208 17.10 5.49 5.88
C GLU A 208 15.63 5.13 5.58
N ALA A 209 14.82 4.79 6.61
CA ALA A 209 13.41 4.48 6.43
C ALA A 209 12.64 5.74 6.04
N SER A 210 11.84 5.64 5.00
CA SER A 210 11.04 6.78 4.54
C SER A 210 9.99 7.16 5.58
N SER A 211 10.00 8.41 6.01
CA SER A 211 8.98 8.92 6.92
C SER A 211 8.61 10.36 6.59
N ILE A 212 7.31 10.67 6.59
CA ILE A 212 6.83 12.03 6.44
C ILE A 212 7.22 12.89 7.65
N ASN A 213 7.62 14.14 7.40
CA ASN A 213 7.93 15.10 8.45
C ASN A 213 6.65 15.63 9.14
N PHE A 214 6.82 16.38 10.24
CA PHE A 214 5.69 16.84 11.06
C PHE A 214 4.65 17.66 10.28
N ARG A 215 5.08 18.61 9.42
CA ARG A 215 4.15 19.41 8.60
C ARG A 215 3.35 18.54 7.63
N ARG A 216 4.02 17.61 6.94
CA ARG A 216 3.34 16.65 6.05
C ARG A 216 2.41 15.71 6.83
N SER A 217 2.76 15.35 8.08
CA SER A 217 1.88 14.55 8.94
C SER A 217 0.57 15.27 9.26
N ILE A 218 0.59 16.60 9.49
CA ILE A 218 -0.62 17.41 9.69
C ILE A 218 -1.47 17.42 8.41
N VAL A 219 -0.87 17.73 7.26
CA VAL A 219 -1.58 17.73 5.96
C VAL A 219 -2.21 16.37 5.68
N TYR A 220 -1.46 15.30 5.93
CA TYR A 220 -1.96 13.92 5.81
C TYR A 220 -3.17 13.68 6.73
N GLY A 221 -3.08 14.04 8.02
CA GLY A 221 -4.17 13.86 8.97
C GLY A 221 -5.45 14.61 8.58
N LEU A 222 -5.32 15.86 8.09
CA LEU A 222 -6.45 16.62 7.55
C LEU A 222 -7.04 15.95 6.30
N GLY A 223 -6.19 15.40 5.44
CA GLY A 223 -6.59 14.62 4.27
C GLY A 223 -7.41 13.37 4.65
N VAL A 224 -6.98 12.63 5.69
CA VAL A 224 -7.70 11.47 6.23
C VAL A 224 -9.10 11.90 6.72
N LEU A 225 -9.19 12.96 7.52
CA LEU A 225 -10.49 13.48 8.00
C LEU A 225 -11.38 13.91 6.84
N TRP A 226 -10.80 14.53 5.81
CA TRP A 226 -11.54 14.90 4.61
C TRP A 226 -12.02 13.68 3.83
N THR A 227 -11.22 12.61 3.74
CA THR A 227 -11.64 11.34 3.12
C THR A 227 -12.81 10.71 3.91
N CYS A 228 -12.76 10.73 5.23
CA CYS A 228 -13.88 10.31 6.09
C CYS A 228 -15.15 11.13 5.83
N ALA A 229 -15.03 12.46 5.74
CA ALA A 229 -16.16 13.34 5.46
C ALA A 229 -16.76 13.05 4.08
N ARG A 230 -15.91 12.88 3.04
CA ARG A 230 -16.37 12.49 1.69
C ARG A 230 -17.10 11.14 1.69
N ALA A 231 -16.61 10.16 2.45
CA ALA A 231 -17.24 8.84 2.57
C ALA A 231 -18.63 8.93 3.20
N LEU A 232 -18.80 9.72 4.28
CA LEU A 232 -20.10 9.95 4.90
C LEU A 232 -21.08 10.66 3.96
N LEU A 233 -20.66 11.76 3.33
CA LEU A 233 -21.50 12.51 2.40
C LEU A 233 -21.94 11.66 1.20
N HIS A 234 -21.06 10.81 0.70
CA HIS A 234 -21.38 9.88 -0.38
C HIS A 234 -22.38 8.81 0.08
N ARG A 235 -22.15 8.18 1.25
CA ARG A 235 -23.02 7.16 1.83
C ARG A 235 -24.44 7.67 2.12
N TRP A 236 -24.56 8.91 2.56
CA TRP A 236 -25.85 9.53 2.84
C TRP A 236 -26.54 10.10 1.59
N GLY A 237 -25.94 9.98 0.41
CA GLY A 237 -26.49 10.49 -0.85
C GLY A 237 -26.53 12.03 -0.94
N ILE A 238 -25.85 12.73 -0.01
CA ILE A 238 -25.77 14.21 0.00
C ILE A 238 -24.92 14.71 -1.17
N ARG A 239 -23.81 14.02 -1.45
CA ARG A 239 -22.91 14.36 -2.55
C ARG A 239 -22.23 13.11 -3.09
N ALA A 240 -22.32 12.88 -4.39
CA ALA A 240 -21.57 11.82 -5.06
C ALA A 240 -20.11 12.24 -5.29
N PHE A 241 -19.18 11.30 -5.02
CA PHE A 241 -17.74 11.47 -5.29
C PHE A 241 -17.29 10.33 -6.20
N SER A 242 -16.56 10.65 -7.27
CA SER A 242 -15.98 9.66 -8.20
C SER A 242 -15.10 8.65 -7.48
N LEU A 243 -14.39 9.10 -6.45
CA LEU A 243 -13.57 8.27 -5.55
C LEU A 243 -14.31 7.04 -4.98
N PHE A 244 -15.61 7.12 -4.76
CA PHE A 244 -16.44 6.06 -4.18
C PHE A 244 -17.49 5.51 -5.15
N SER A 245 -17.45 5.92 -6.42
CA SER A 245 -18.39 5.49 -7.45
C SER A 245 -17.84 4.33 -8.27
N ALA A 246 -18.69 3.35 -8.56
CA ALA A 246 -18.34 2.26 -9.47
C ALA A 246 -18.02 2.75 -10.91
N THR A 247 -18.48 3.95 -11.26
CA THR A 247 -18.21 4.63 -12.54
C THR A 247 -16.98 5.54 -12.51
N GLY A 248 -16.29 5.64 -11.37
CA GLY A 248 -15.01 6.35 -11.27
C GLY A 248 -13.92 5.65 -12.10
N ARG A 249 -12.92 6.41 -12.53
CA ARG A 249 -11.84 5.94 -13.42
C ARG A 249 -10.98 4.87 -12.76
N LYS A 250 -10.79 3.74 -13.44
CA LYS A 250 -9.98 2.61 -12.98
C LYS A 250 -8.59 2.62 -13.62
N LEU A 251 -7.66 1.82 -13.08
CA LEU A 251 -6.26 1.80 -13.55
C LEU A 251 -6.11 1.26 -14.97
N LEU A 252 -6.97 0.35 -15.41
CA LEU A 252 -6.91 -0.25 -16.75
C LEU A 252 -7.79 0.48 -17.79
N GLU A 253 -8.62 1.44 -17.37
CA GLU A 253 -9.44 2.25 -18.24
C GLU A 253 -8.65 3.53 -18.60
N GLY A 254 -8.16 3.65 -19.84
CA GLY A 254 -7.48 4.86 -20.33
C GLY A 254 -6.00 4.70 -20.64
N GLY A 255 -5.63 3.59 -21.24
CA GLY A 255 -4.35 3.38 -21.90
C GLY A 255 -4.47 3.52 -23.39
#